data_609e05517f5735da512c610bdd3a0cf7
#
_entry.id   609e05517f5735da512c610bdd3a0cf7
#
_cell.length_a   1.000
_cell.length_b   1.000
_cell.length_c   1.000
_cell.angle_alpha   90.00
_cell.angle_beta   90.00
_cell.angle_gamma   90.00
#
_symmetry.space_group_name_H-M   'P 1'
#
loop_
_entity.id
_entity.type
_entity.pdbx_description
1 polymer ?
#
loop_
_entity_poly.entity_id
_entity_poly.type
_entity_poly.pdbx_seq_one_letter_code
_entity_poly.pdbx_strand_id
1 'polypeptide(L)'
;MKEFFFVLEYGQWLILVISILALYLVSSVNHKTRLKGYLLTALSRFSGAIIFLFVDLFAFVIANLIQTYIAIRGYFQNKMAVESTSKSSEDIVRQAIQVIWTEGNVSRLSEFYAKNFTADYPFPDWGEGLEGLSALVSKLRKDFSGYNEHIEELLISDKKVIAVLSISFNHPISNEQISFRHITIITVDKEKIIQQRGLTDLFSIYSKLDMIDQPHS
;
A
#
# COMPACT_ATOMS: atom_id res chain seq x y z
N MET A 1 -54.05 -7.14 5.35
CA MET A 1 -53.80 -5.71 5.09
C MET A 1 -53.03 -5.01 6.22
N LYS A 2 -53.43 -5.10 7.49
CA LYS A 2 -52.72 -4.43 8.61
C LYS A 2 -51.25 -4.86 8.76
N GLU A 3 -50.91 -6.14 8.61
CA GLU A 3 -49.54 -6.63 8.68
C GLU A 3 -48.66 -6.14 7.50
N PHE A 4 -49.25 -5.99 6.32
CA PHE A 4 -48.55 -5.45 5.14
C PHE A 4 -48.17 -3.97 5.36
N PHE A 5 -49.06 -3.14 5.88
CA PHE A 5 -48.77 -1.75 6.20
C PHE A 5 -47.69 -1.62 7.29
N PHE A 6 -47.71 -2.50 8.28
CA PHE A 6 -46.66 -2.54 9.31
C PHE A 6 -45.29 -2.85 8.73
N VAL A 7 -45.16 -3.88 7.88
CA VAL A 7 -43.90 -4.22 7.22
C VAL A 7 -43.40 -3.09 6.31
N LEU A 8 -44.31 -2.37 5.65
CA LEU A 8 -43.98 -1.25 4.79
C LEU A 8 -43.42 -0.06 5.59
N GLU A 9 -44.06 0.29 6.70
CA GLU A 9 -43.67 1.40 7.56
C GLU A 9 -42.31 1.15 8.23
N TYR A 10 -42.11 0.00 8.85
CA TYR A 10 -40.82 -0.35 9.46
C TYR A 10 -39.70 -0.56 8.43
N GLY A 11 -40.05 -1.12 7.28
CA GLY A 11 -39.09 -1.28 6.17
C GLY A 11 -38.53 0.05 5.65
N GLN A 12 -39.35 1.09 5.56
CA GLN A 12 -38.90 2.44 5.15
C GLN A 12 -37.88 3.04 6.15
N TRP A 13 -38.16 2.92 7.44
CA TRP A 13 -37.25 3.40 8.49
C TRP A 13 -35.92 2.64 8.47
N LEU A 14 -35.96 1.33 8.30
CA LEU A 14 -34.75 0.51 8.19
C LEU A 14 -33.90 0.92 6.97
N ILE A 15 -34.51 1.13 5.82
CA ILE A 15 -33.83 1.60 4.62
C ILE A 15 -33.21 2.98 4.82
N LEU A 16 -33.89 3.89 5.53
CA LEU A 16 -33.36 5.21 5.85
C LEU A 16 -32.10 5.11 6.70
N VAL A 17 -32.13 4.32 7.77
CA VAL A 17 -30.96 4.11 8.67
C VAL A 17 -29.79 3.52 7.89
N ILE A 18 -30.02 2.48 7.06
CA ILE A 18 -28.99 1.86 6.23
C ILE A 18 -28.42 2.88 5.23
N SER A 19 -29.25 3.74 4.64
CA SER A 19 -28.82 4.77 3.69
C SER A 19 -27.93 5.83 4.35
N ILE A 20 -28.24 6.26 5.56
CA ILE A 20 -27.40 7.19 6.34
C ILE A 20 -26.05 6.55 6.67
N LEU A 21 -26.04 5.30 7.13
CA LEU A 21 -24.82 4.56 7.41
C LEU A 21 -23.98 4.38 6.13
N ALA A 22 -24.61 4.08 5.00
CA ALA A 22 -23.94 3.95 3.72
C ALA A 22 -23.27 5.26 3.28
N LEU A 23 -23.93 6.40 3.43
CA LEU A 23 -23.35 7.72 3.14
C LEU A 23 -22.14 8.02 4.03
N TYR A 24 -22.22 7.70 5.32
CA TYR A 24 -21.09 7.83 6.24
C TYR A 24 -19.88 6.99 5.79
N LEU A 25 -20.11 5.74 5.37
CA LEU A 25 -19.05 4.86 4.89
C LEU A 25 -18.47 5.33 3.55
N VAL A 26 -19.27 5.87 2.64
CA VAL A 26 -18.80 6.43 1.35
C VAL A 26 -17.92 7.66 1.57
N SER A 27 -18.18 8.48 2.59
CA SER A 27 -17.38 9.67 2.92
C SER A 27 -16.03 9.34 3.57
N SER A 28 -15.79 8.08 3.93
CA SER A 28 -14.54 7.65 4.59
C SER A 28 -13.32 7.87 3.70
N VAL A 29 -12.23 8.35 4.33
CA VAL A 29 -10.91 8.45 3.69
C VAL A 29 -10.34 7.06 3.40
N ASN A 30 -10.68 6.06 4.24
CA ASN A 30 -10.24 4.68 4.05
C ASN A 30 -10.98 4.04 2.86
N HIS A 31 -10.21 3.64 1.87
CA HIS A 31 -10.70 3.11 0.61
C HIS A 31 -11.54 1.82 0.76
N LYS A 32 -11.10 0.87 1.60
CA LYS A 32 -11.86 -0.37 1.87
C LYS A 32 -13.22 -0.07 2.51
N THR A 33 -13.25 0.91 3.42
CA THR A 33 -14.49 1.37 4.08
C THR A 33 -15.43 2.03 3.07
N ARG A 34 -14.89 2.85 2.15
CA ARG A 34 -15.64 3.51 1.08
C ARG A 34 -16.28 2.50 0.10
N LEU A 35 -15.56 1.44 -0.27
CA LEU A 35 -16.12 0.36 -1.10
C LEU A 35 -17.32 -0.33 -0.44
N LYS A 36 -17.25 -0.60 0.87
CA LYS A 36 -18.39 -1.14 1.63
C LYS A 36 -19.58 -0.18 1.61
N GLY A 37 -19.32 1.12 1.68
CA GLY A 37 -20.35 2.16 1.59
C GLY A 37 -21.09 2.12 0.25
N TYR A 38 -20.40 1.99 -0.88
CA TYR A 38 -21.04 1.87 -2.21
C TYR A 38 -21.93 0.62 -2.31
N LEU A 39 -21.45 -0.54 -1.84
CA LEU A 39 -22.25 -1.77 -1.83
C LEU A 39 -23.51 -1.61 -0.96
N LEU A 40 -23.39 -1.03 0.22
CA LEU A 40 -24.51 -0.81 1.12
C LEU A 40 -25.53 0.18 0.51
N THR A 41 -25.04 1.22 -0.17
CA THR A 41 -25.89 2.16 -0.92
C THR A 41 -26.68 1.44 -2.01
N ALA A 42 -26.00 0.63 -2.84
CA ALA A 42 -26.65 -0.13 -3.90
C ALA A 42 -27.76 -1.04 -3.35
N LEU A 43 -27.44 -1.77 -2.26
CA LEU A 43 -28.40 -2.69 -1.64
C LEU A 43 -29.62 -1.95 -1.06
N SER A 44 -29.40 -0.85 -0.34
CA SER A 44 -30.52 -0.08 0.27
C SER A 44 -31.44 0.54 -0.80
N ARG A 45 -30.86 1.03 -1.92
CA ARG A 45 -31.64 1.64 -3.02
C ARG A 45 -32.41 0.60 -3.82
N PHE A 46 -31.82 -0.56 -4.05
CA PHE A 46 -32.51 -1.67 -4.71
C PHE A 46 -33.69 -2.18 -3.86
N SER A 47 -33.49 -2.35 -2.55
CA SER A 47 -34.58 -2.73 -1.62
C SER A 47 -35.68 -1.68 -1.60
N GLY A 48 -35.34 -0.38 -1.62
CA GLY A 48 -36.31 0.72 -1.74
C GLY A 48 -37.12 0.66 -3.02
N ALA A 49 -36.49 0.36 -4.16
CA ALA A 49 -37.16 0.20 -5.43
C ALA A 49 -38.24 -0.90 -5.40
N ILE A 50 -37.92 -2.04 -4.77
CA ILE A 50 -38.88 -3.15 -4.59
C ILE A 50 -40.07 -2.71 -3.73
N ILE A 51 -39.84 -2.05 -2.62
CA ILE A 51 -40.92 -1.58 -1.74
C ILE A 51 -41.82 -0.60 -2.44
N PHE A 52 -41.28 0.35 -3.22
CA PHE A 52 -42.08 1.35 -3.95
C PHE A 52 -42.86 0.77 -5.12
N LEU A 53 -42.45 -0.37 -5.69
CA LEU A 53 -43.23 -1.10 -6.67
C LEU A 53 -44.58 -1.55 -6.10
N PHE A 54 -44.66 -1.93 -4.84
CA PHE A 54 -45.88 -2.36 -4.18
C PHE A 54 -46.84 -1.21 -3.79
N VAL A 55 -46.37 0.04 -3.89
CA VAL A 55 -47.16 1.25 -3.59
C VAL A 55 -47.46 2.10 -4.83
N ASP A 56 -47.30 1.54 -6.04
CA ASP A 56 -47.49 2.23 -7.32
C ASP A 56 -46.78 3.58 -7.51
N LEU A 57 -45.63 3.73 -6.83
CA LEU A 57 -44.82 4.95 -6.90
C LEU A 57 -43.66 4.83 -7.89
N PHE A 58 -43.99 4.67 -9.16
CA PHE A 58 -43.02 4.41 -10.25
C PHE A 58 -41.87 5.43 -10.35
N ALA A 59 -42.14 6.71 -10.08
CA ALA A 59 -41.09 7.73 -10.09
C ALA A 59 -39.98 7.43 -9.07
N PHE A 60 -40.37 6.97 -7.87
CA PHE A 60 -39.40 6.58 -6.83
C PHE A 60 -38.65 5.29 -7.16
N VAL A 61 -39.31 4.33 -7.87
CA VAL A 61 -38.67 3.12 -8.38
C VAL A 61 -37.54 3.49 -9.32
N ILE A 62 -37.82 4.35 -10.32
CA ILE A 62 -36.85 4.80 -11.31
C ILE A 62 -35.67 5.51 -10.60
N ALA A 63 -35.97 6.43 -9.68
CA ALA A 63 -34.94 7.15 -8.95
C ALA A 63 -34.00 6.21 -8.15
N ASN A 64 -34.57 5.20 -7.49
CA ASN A 64 -33.78 4.21 -6.73
C ASN A 64 -32.94 3.31 -7.65
N LEU A 65 -33.44 2.93 -8.82
CA LEU A 65 -32.68 2.16 -9.81
C LEU A 65 -31.50 2.95 -10.37
N ILE A 66 -31.70 4.24 -10.70
CA ILE A 66 -30.61 5.12 -11.13
C ILE A 66 -29.53 5.25 -10.03
N GLN A 67 -29.93 5.46 -8.79
CA GLN A 67 -28.98 5.56 -7.68
C GLN A 67 -28.24 4.23 -7.42
N THR A 68 -28.91 3.09 -7.58
CA THR A 68 -28.28 1.77 -7.52
C THR A 68 -27.20 1.64 -8.59
N TYR A 69 -27.50 2.02 -9.83
CA TYR A 69 -26.54 2.01 -10.92
C TYR A 69 -25.32 2.91 -10.62
N ILE A 70 -25.54 4.14 -10.13
CA ILE A 70 -24.46 5.07 -9.75
C ILE A 70 -23.57 4.48 -8.66
N ALA A 71 -24.17 3.85 -7.64
CA ALA A 71 -23.43 3.22 -6.55
C ALA A 71 -22.60 2.02 -7.03
N ILE A 72 -23.14 1.17 -7.89
CA ILE A 72 -22.41 0.04 -8.49
C ILE A 72 -21.24 0.55 -9.35
N ARG A 73 -21.48 1.54 -10.21
CA ARG A 73 -20.43 2.17 -11.02
C ARG A 73 -19.32 2.76 -10.14
N GLY A 74 -19.70 3.49 -9.09
CA GLY A 74 -18.74 4.05 -8.11
C GLY A 74 -17.90 2.98 -7.42
N TYR A 75 -18.50 1.85 -7.07
CA TYR A 75 -17.78 0.70 -6.52
C TYR A 75 -16.70 0.19 -7.49
N PHE A 76 -17.06 -0.12 -8.74
CA PHE A 76 -16.12 -0.64 -9.73
C PHE A 76 -15.00 0.36 -10.07
N GLN A 77 -15.32 1.64 -10.25
CA GLN A 77 -14.33 2.67 -10.52
C GLN A 77 -13.31 2.80 -9.39
N ASN A 78 -13.78 2.82 -8.14
CA ASN A 78 -12.88 2.90 -6.99
C ASN A 78 -12.05 1.62 -6.82
N LYS A 79 -12.63 0.44 -7.08
CA LYS A 79 -11.90 -0.82 -7.03
C LYS A 79 -10.78 -0.86 -8.06
N MET A 80 -11.07 -0.54 -9.31
CA MET A 80 -10.06 -0.51 -10.39
C MET A 80 -8.94 0.52 -10.12
N ALA A 81 -9.28 1.71 -9.61
CA ALA A 81 -8.29 2.73 -9.28
C ALA A 81 -7.30 2.24 -8.21
N VAL A 82 -7.77 1.48 -7.21
CA VAL A 82 -6.90 0.91 -6.17
C VAL A 82 -6.01 -0.19 -6.71
N GLU A 83 -6.58 -1.11 -7.46
CA GLU A 83 -5.82 -2.22 -8.03
C GLU A 83 -4.72 -1.70 -8.97
N SER A 84 -5.01 -0.67 -9.79
CA SER A 84 -4.01 -0.06 -10.68
C SER A 84 -2.90 0.67 -9.91
N THR A 85 -3.24 1.44 -8.87
CA THR A 85 -2.26 2.13 -8.04
C THR A 85 -1.37 1.15 -7.27
N SER A 86 -1.95 0.09 -6.72
CA SER A 86 -1.23 -0.94 -5.99
C SER A 86 -0.23 -1.67 -6.89
N LYS A 87 -0.65 -2.08 -8.09
CA LYS A 87 0.21 -2.76 -9.05
C LYS A 87 1.37 -1.87 -9.52
N SER A 88 1.07 -0.59 -9.81
CA SER A 88 2.11 0.37 -10.21
C SER A 88 3.14 0.57 -9.08
N SER A 89 2.70 0.69 -7.82
CA SER A 89 3.61 0.85 -6.67
C SER A 89 4.50 -0.38 -6.46
N GLU A 90 3.96 -1.58 -6.64
CA GLU A 90 4.71 -2.82 -6.58
C GLU A 90 5.81 -2.87 -7.65
N ASP A 91 5.44 -2.61 -8.90
CA ASP A 91 6.36 -2.66 -10.05
C ASP A 91 7.51 -1.67 -9.88
N ILE A 92 7.23 -0.44 -9.41
CA ILE A 92 8.24 0.59 -9.15
C ILE A 92 9.22 0.14 -8.07
N VAL A 93 8.71 -0.40 -6.96
CA VAL A 93 9.57 -0.85 -5.84
C VAL A 93 10.43 -2.04 -6.25
N ARG A 94 9.87 -3.04 -6.95
CA ARG A 94 10.64 -4.18 -7.47
C ARG A 94 11.76 -3.75 -8.40
N GLN A 95 11.45 -2.86 -9.34
CA GLN A 95 12.45 -2.34 -10.27
C GLN A 95 13.51 -1.49 -9.57
N ALA A 96 13.12 -0.64 -8.63
CA ALA A 96 14.07 0.17 -7.86
C ALA A 96 15.04 -0.69 -7.05
N ILE A 97 14.55 -1.75 -6.37
CA ILE A 97 15.39 -2.68 -5.63
C ILE A 97 16.35 -3.39 -6.60
N GLN A 98 15.86 -3.90 -7.72
CA GLN A 98 16.69 -4.60 -8.69
C GLN A 98 17.75 -3.67 -9.30
N VAL A 99 17.35 -2.55 -9.89
CA VAL A 99 18.21 -1.67 -10.67
C VAL A 99 19.19 -0.87 -9.80
N ILE A 100 18.68 -0.30 -8.71
CA ILE A 100 19.46 0.61 -7.86
C ILE A 100 20.27 -0.16 -6.82
N TRP A 101 19.60 -1.02 -6.05
CA TRP A 101 20.26 -1.68 -4.92
C TRP A 101 21.04 -2.93 -5.34
N THR A 102 20.43 -3.81 -6.13
CA THR A 102 21.08 -5.06 -6.54
C THR A 102 22.11 -4.86 -7.66
N GLU A 103 21.79 -4.09 -8.70
CA GLU A 103 22.72 -3.84 -9.82
C GLU A 103 23.68 -2.66 -9.56
N GLY A 104 23.33 -1.75 -8.65
CA GLY A 104 24.12 -0.56 -8.31
C GLY A 104 24.07 0.54 -9.35
N ASN A 105 23.03 0.57 -10.20
CA ASN A 105 22.94 1.54 -11.29
C ASN A 105 22.38 2.88 -10.80
N VAL A 106 23.19 3.62 -10.02
CA VAL A 106 22.81 4.91 -9.41
C VAL A 106 22.49 6.00 -10.44
N SER A 107 22.94 5.86 -11.71
CA SER A 107 22.62 6.84 -12.76
C SER A 107 21.13 6.87 -13.09
N ARG A 108 20.38 5.81 -12.76
CA ARG A 108 18.93 5.67 -12.98
C ARG A 108 18.07 6.04 -11.78
N LEU A 109 18.66 6.59 -10.71
CA LEU A 109 17.89 6.97 -9.49
C LEU A 109 16.69 7.84 -9.80
N SER A 110 16.82 8.82 -10.70
CA SER A 110 15.72 9.72 -11.06
C SER A 110 14.55 9.04 -11.78
N GLU A 111 14.73 7.80 -12.26
CA GLU A 111 13.64 7.02 -12.85
C GLU A 111 12.69 6.46 -11.79
N PHE A 112 13.17 6.22 -10.59
CA PHE A 112 12.41 5.58 -9.51
C PHE A 112 12.12 6.52 -8.34
N TYR A 113 13.03 7.44 -8.02
CA TYR A 113 12.94 8.30 -6.85
C TYR A 113 12.59 9.74 -7.22
N ALA A 114 11.81 10.40 -6.38
CA ALA A 114 11.44 11.81 -6.55
C ALA A 114 12.60 12.73 -6.16
N LYS A 115 12.65 13.96 -6.72
CA LYS A 115 13.66 14.97 -6.36
C LYS A 115 13.69 15.31 -4.88
N ASN A 116 12.52 15.32 -4.24
CA ASN A 116 12.35 15.58 -2.81
C ASN A 116 12.30 14.29 -1.98
N PHE A 117 12.96 13.25 -2.44
CA PHE A 117 13.06 11.98 -1.73
C PHE A 117 13.71 12.18 -0.35
N THR A 118 13.14 11.51 0.65
CA THR A 118 13.68 11.45 2.00
C THR A 118 13.85 10.00 2.44
N ALA A 119 14.88 9.74 3.22
CA ALA A 119 15.07 8.43 3.80
C ALA A 119 15.42 8.52 5.30
N ASP A 120 15.09 7.43 5.99
CA ASP A 120 15.42 7.21 7.39
C ASP A 120 16.05 5.81 7.46
N TYR A 121 17.38 5.77 7.35
CA TYR A 121 18.15 4.54 7.43
C TYR A 121 18.88 4.45 8.77
N PRO A 122 19.06 3.25 9.32
CA PRO A 122 19.74 3.06 10.60
C PRO A 122 21.26 3.27 10.54
N PHE A 123 21.79 3.73 9.39
CA PHE A 123 23.22 3.96 9.21
C PHE A 123 23.56 5.44 9.45
N PRO A 124 24.58 5.75 10.25
CA PRO A 124 25.04 7.12 10.40
C PRO A 124 25.68 7.64 9.10
N ASP A 125 25.60 8.95 8.88
CA ASP A 125 26.36 9.70 7.86
C ASP A 125 26.15 9.24 6.39
N TRP A 126 24.98 8.70 6.04
CA TRP A 126 24.69 8.31 4.66
C TRP A 126 24.39 9.48 3.71
N GLY A 127 24.18 10.69 4.25
CA GLY A 127 23.79 11.88 3.51
C GLY A 127 22.27 12.02 3.33
N GLU A 128 21.83 13.03 2.60
CA GLU A 128 20.42 13.33 2.38
C GLU A 128 20.02 13.23 0.92
N GLY A 129 18.74 12.94 0.67
CA GLY A 129 18.13 12.96 -0.66
C GLY A 129 18.76 11.96 -1.63
N LEU A 130 18.71 12.31 -2.92
CA LEU A 130 19.23 11.43 -3.98
C LEU A 130 20.76 11.33 -3.99
N GLU A 131 21.44 12.39 -3.59
CA GLU A 131 22.90 12.41 -3.52
C GLU A 131 23.38 11.48 -2.41
N GLY A 132 22.77 11.55 -1.23
CA GLY A 132 23.06 10.62 -0.13
C GLY A 132 22.76 9.18 -0.50
N LEU A 133 21.62 8.91 -1.16
CA LEU A 133 21.28 7.57 -1.62
C LEU A 133 22.31 7.04 -2.64
N SER A 134 22.72 7.88 -3.59
CA SER A 134 23.76 7.51 -4.57
C SER A 134 25.07 7.17 -3.89
N ALA A 135 25.49 7.99 -2.92
CA ALA A 135 26.72 7.76 -2.16
C ALA A 135 26.64 6.46 -1.35
N LEU A 136 25.50 6.21 -0.67
CA LEU A 136 25.28 5.00 0.12
C LEU A 136 25.38 3.74 -0.74
N VAL A 137 24.62 3.66 -1.84
CA VAL A 137 24.64 2.51 -2.74
C VAL A 137 26.02 2.27 -3.32
N SER A 138 26.71 3.32 -3.76
CA SER A 138 28.06 3.23 -4.30
C SER A 138 29.06 2.72 -3.25
N LYS A 139 28.94 3.20 -2.00
CA LYS A 139 29.77 2.76 -0.88
C LYS A 139 29.54 1.30 -0.52
N LEU A 140 28.28 0.87 -0.38
CA LEU A 140 27.95 -0.53 -0.08
C LEU A 140 28.53 -1.49 -1.12
N ARG A 141 28.42 -1.15 -2.38
CA ARG A 141 28.95 -2.00 -3.47
C ARG A 141 30.46 -1.99 -3.58
N LYS A 142 31.10 -0.90 -3.17
CA LYS A 142 32.58 -0.83 -3.11
C LYS A 142 33.13 -1.63 -1.93
N ASP A 143 32.50 -1.52 -0.78
CA ASP A 143 33.00 -2.09 0.48
C ASP A 143 32.63 -3.58 0.62
N PHE A 144 31.52 -4.02 -0.01
CA PHE A 144 30.99 -5.38 0.12
C PHE A 144 30.82 -6.04 -1.26
N SER A 145 31.74 -6.94 -1.59
CA SER A 145 31.64 -7.72 -2.82
C SER A 145 30.44 -8.68 -2.78
N GLY A 146 29.82 -8.96 -3.91
CA GLY A 146 28.67 -9.85 -4.00
C GLY A 146 27.38 -9.28 -3.36
N TYR A 147 27.31 -7.96 -3.12
CA TYR A 147 26.13 -7.33 -2.56
C TYR A 147 24.89 -7.59 -3.42
N ASN A 148 23.83 -8.12 -2.80
CA ASN A 148 22.58 -8.46 -3.46
C ASN A 148 21.41 -8.28 -2.50
N GLU A 149 20.30 -7.75 -3.01
CA GLU A 149 19.02 -7.67 -2.30
C GLU A 149 17.98 -8.55 -2.99
N HIS A 150 17.39 -9.47 -2.24
CA HIS A 150 16.31 -10.32 -2.71
C HIS A 150 15.02 -10.01 -1.96
N ILE A 151 13.93 -9.82 -2.70
CA ILE A 151 12.61 -9.57 -2.12
C ILE A 151 12.01 -10.90 -1.67
N GLU A 152 11.86 -11.10 -0.36
CA GLU A 152 11.15 -12.26 0.21
C GLU A 152 9.64 -12.03 0.17
N GLU A 153 9.18 -10.83 0.55
CA GLU A 153 7.75 -10.51 0.65
C GLU A 153 7.51 -9.01 0.37
N LEU A 154 6.39 -8.72 -0.29
CA LEU A 154 5.86 -7.35 -0.45
C LEU A 154 4.44 -7.27 0.07
N LEU A 155 4.20 -6.32 0.97
CA LEU A 155 2.87 -5.97 1.47
C LEU A 155 2.52 -4.58 0.99
N ILE A 156 1.42 -4.45 0.25
CA ILE A 156 1.02 -3.20 -0.36
C ILE A 156 -0.25 -2.69 0.30
N SER A 157 -0.22 -1.45 0.75
CA SER A 157 -1.37 -0.78 1.33
C SER A 157 -1.44 0.66 0.84
N ASP A 158 -2.30 0.90 -0.14
CA ASP A 158 -2.47 2.18 -0.82
C ASP A 158 -1.13 2.66 -1.42
N LYS A 159 -0.57 3.76 -0.96
CA LYS A 159 0.71 4.34 -1.41
C LYS A 159 1.94 3.77 -0.69
N LYS A 160 1.75 2.87 0.27
CA LYS A 160 2.84 2.29 1.05
C LYS A 160 3.12 0.85 0.63
N VAL A 161 4.39 0.56 0.44
CA VAL A 161 4.91 -0.79 0.19
C VAL A 161 5.85 -1.13 1.34
N ILE A 162 5.60 -2.24 2.01
CA ILE A 162 6.50 -2.81 2.99
C ILE A 162 7.21 -3.97 2.29
N ALA A 163 8.53 -3.89 2.18
CA ALA A 163 9.35 -4.94 1.61
C ALA A 163 10.16 -5.63 2.71
N VAL A 164 10.05 -6.95 2.77
CA VAL A 164 10.95 -7.81 3.53
C VAL A 164 12.01 -8.31 2.56
N LEU A 165 13.25 -7.99 2.85
CA LEU A 165 14.40 -8.25 1.98
C LEU A 165 15.36 -9.21 2.67
N SER A 166 15.92 -10.13 1.92
CA SER A 166 17.15 -10.83 2.27
C SER A 166 18.32 -10.12 1.59
N ILE A 167 19.19 -9.52 2.38
CA ILE A 167 20.41 -8.87 1.90
C ILE A 167 21.58 -9.82 2.12
N SER A 168 22.40 -9.96 1.12
CA SER A 168 23.62 -10.80 1.18
C SER A 168 24.82 -10.09 0.56
N PHE A 169 26.00 -10.35 1.11
CA PHE A 169 27.29 -9.91 0.60
C PHE A 169 28.41 -10.79 1.15
N ASN A 170 29.61 -10.67 0.58
CA ASN A 170 30.78 -11.39 1.09
C ASN A 170 31.49 -10.58 2.19
N HIS A 171 31.89 -11.25 3.25
CA HIS A 171 32.69 -10.65 4.31
C HIS A 171 34.01 -10.09 3.73
N PRO A 172 34.40 -8.85 4.03
CA PRO A 172 35.56 -8.20 3.38
C PRO A 172 36.88 -8.93 3.57
N ILE A 173 37.05 -9.68 4.67
CA ILE A 173 38.30 -10.36 5.01
C ILE A 173 38.21 -11.86 4.72
N SER A 174 37.21 -12.57 5.27
CA SER A 174 37.08 -14.03 5.12
C SER A 174 36.49 -14.48 3.79
N ASN A 175 35.84 -13.56 3.05
CA ASN A 175 35.09 -13.83 1.84
C ASN A 175 33.90 -14.80 2.02
N GLU A 176 33.53 -15.10 3.26
CA GLU A 176 32.35 -15.87 3.58
C GLU A 176 31.08 -15.09 3.30
N GLN A 177 30.03 -15.74 2.83
CA GLN A 177 28.77 -15.07 2.54
C GLN A 177 28.02 -14.76 3.85
N ILE A 178 27.75 -13.49 4.08
CA ILE A 178 26.90 -12.98 5.15
C ILE A 178 25.50 -12.70 4.57
N SER A 179 24.46 -13.09 5.29
CA SER A 179 23.10 -12.73 4.96
C SER A 179 22.31 -12.30 6.20
N PHE A 180 21.36 -11.37 6.01
CA PHE A 180 20.46 -10.90 7.05
C PHE A 180 19.16 -10.38 6.45
N ARG A 181 18.12 -10.27 7.28
CA ARG A 181 16.85 -9.68 6.90
C ARG A 181 16.82 -8.18 7.14
N HIS A 182 16.22 -7.49 6.19
CA HIS A 182 15.96 -6.06 6.24
C HIS A 182 14.50 -5.79 5.93
N ILE A 183 13.87 -4.92 6.68
CA ILE A 183 12.50 -4.47 6.40
C ILE A 183 12.58 -3.01 5.97
N THR A 184 11.97 -2.68 4.85
CA THR A 184 11.87 -1.30 4.40
C THR A 184 10.42 -0.91 4.14
N ILE A 185 10.04 0.29 4.60
CA ILE A 185 8.74 0.90 4.36
C ILE A 185 8.94 1.99 3.33
N ILE A 186 8.33 1.83 2.17
CA ILE A 186 8.48 2.69 1.01
C ILE A 186 7.16 3.39 0.73
N THR A 187 7.19 4.71 0.56
CA THR A 187 6.02 5.49 0.14
C THR A 187 6.19 5.88 -1.33
N VAL A 188 5.21 5.51 -2.16
CA VAL A 188 5.17 5.82 -3.60
C VAL A 188 4.08 6.85 -3.85
N ASP A 189 4.40 7.92 -4.58
CA ASP A 189 3.43 8.90 -5.05
C ASP A 189 3.78 9.31 -6.49
N LYS A 190 2.75 9.38 -7.36
CA LYS A 190 2.90 9.73 -8.78
C LYS A 190 4.04 8.96 -9.47
N GLU A 191 4.03 7.63 -9.28
CA GLU A 191 5.01 6.71 -9.88
C GLU A 191 6.47 6.95 -9.44
N LYS A 192 6.67 7.59 -8.27
CA LYS A 192 7.99 7.82 -7.69
C LYS A 192 8.03 7.46 -6.22
N ILE A 193 9.14 6.92 -5.77
CA ILE A 193 9.44 6.73 -4.36
C ILE A 193 9.76 8.10 -3.76
N ILE A 194 8.95 8.54 -2.80
CA ILE A 194 9.11 9.82 -2.12
C ILE A 194 9.72 9.68 -0.74
N GLN A 195 9.59 8.50 -0.12
CA GLN A 195 10.13 8.23 1.20
C GLN A 195 10.48 6.75 1.34
N GLN A 196 11.58 6.48 2.06
CA GLN A 196 12.00 5.14 2.42
C GLN A 196 12.50 5.13 3.87
N ARG A 197 12.07 4.12 4.66
CA ARG A 197 12.51 3.92 6.04
C ARG A 197 12.97 2.49 6.20
N GLY A 198 14.22 2.34 6.63
CA GLY A 198 14.84 1.02 6.83
C GLY A 198 14.83 0.59 8.30
N LEU A 199 14.58 -0.68 8.55
CA LEU A 199 14.70 -1.33 9.85
C LEU A 199 15.60 -2.55 9.70
N THR A 200 16.73 -2.54 10.39
CA THR A 200 17.74 -3.61 10.30
C THR A 200 18.25 -3.95 11.69
N ASP A 201 18.50 -5.21 11.94
CA ASP A 201 19.23 -5.66 13.13
C ASP A 201 20.73 -5.41 12.95
N LEU A 202 21.15 -4.18 13.32
CA LEU A 202 22.55 -3.76 13.22
C LEU A 202 23.47 -4.58 14.13
N PHE A 203 22.98 -5.04 15.29
CA PHE A 203 23.78 -5.84 16.20
C PHE A 203 24.22 -7.16 15.53
N SER A 204 23.28 -7.88 14.93
CA SER A 204 23.59 -9.11 14.19
C SER A 204 24.56 -8.88 13.02
N ILE A 205 24.45 -7.75 12.34
CA ILE A 205 25.35 -7.42 11.23
C ILE A 205 26.76 -7.14 11.74
N TYR A 206 26.90 -6.25 12.73
CA TYR A 206 28.21 -5.89 13.29
C TYR A 206 28.91 -7.08 13.95
N SER A 207 28.14 -7.97 14.59
CA SER A 207 28.67 -9.22 15.15
C SER A 207 29.21 -10.15 14.05
N LYS A 208 28.52 -10.28 12.92
CA LYS A 208 28.97 -11.10 11.80
C LYS A 208 30.15 -10.49 11.03
N LEU A 209 30.37 -9.19 11.18
CA LEU A 209 31.50 -8.46 10.60
C LEU A 209 32.70 -8.38 11.56
N ASP A 210 32.67 -9.06 12.70
CA ASP A 210 33.68 -8.99 13.75
C ASP A 210 33.95 -7.56 14.25
N MET A 211 32.96 -6.67 14.13
CA MET A 211 33.04 -5.27 14.58
C MET A 211 32.61 -5.07 16.03
N ILE A 212 32.10 -6.10 16.67
CA ILE A 212 31.68 -6.11 18.09
C ILE A 212 32.26 -7.37 18.72
N ASP A 213 32.95 -7.22 19.88
CA ASP A 213 33.38 -8.36 20.68
C ASP A 213 32.15 -9.19 21.09
N GLN A 214 32.09 -10.46 20.71
CA GLN A 214 31.07 -11.39 21.18
C GLN A 214 31.23 -11.54 22.68
N PRO A 215 30.18 -11.38 23.53
CA PRO A 215 30.26 -11.76 24.92
C PRO A 215 30.59 -13.26 24.96
N HIS A 216 31.77 -13.58 25.47
CA HIS A 216 32.20 -14.98 25.66
C HIS A 216 31.14 -15.69 26.50
N SER A 217 30.45 -16.68 25.90
CA SER A 217 29.49 -17.58 26.53
C SER A 217 30.18 -18.58 27.44
#